data_78cd4b53294f2467d2730032aa5c875d
#
_entry.id   78cd4b53294f2467d2730032aa5c875d
#
_cell.length_a   1.000
_cell.length_b   1.000
_cell.length_c   1.000
_cell.angle_alpha   90.00
_cell.angle_beta   90.00
_cell.angle_gamma   90.00
#
_symmetry.space_group_name_H-M   'P 1'
#
loop_
_entity.id
_entity.type
_entity.pdbx_description
1 polymer ?
#
loop_
_entity_poly.entity_id
_entity_poly.type
_entity_poly.pdbx_seq_one_letter_code
_entity_poly.pdbx_strand_id
1 'polypeptide(L)'
;MDIAFDTSLLVGLLDPQDLWHDQAVALETALQSAGFQAVYFDCVIAETVSIATRRLREKKRFAEIGVLLDRIIANFPPETITWIGADVPALQSDVLSLVRTSQGELNFNDALIALACQEREIGFVASFDRDFDQVSWL
;
A
#
# COMPACT_ATOMS: atom_id res chain seq x y z
N MET A 1 -16.94 1.46 -5.87
CA MET A 1 -15.75 1.62 -6.74
C MET A 1 -14.53 1.32 -5.91
N ASP A 2 -13.66 0.44 -6.39
CA ASP A 2 -12.49 -0.01 -5.65
C ASP A 2 -11.31 0.92 -5.84
N ILE A 3 -10.52 1.10 -4.79
CA ILE A 3 -9.28 1.85 -4.79
C ILE A 3 -8.22 1.11 -3.97
N ALA A 4 -7.06 0.84 -4.56
CA ALA A 4 -5.96 0.20 -3.85
C ALA A 4 -5.24 1.22 -2.97
N PHE A 5 -4.95 0.84 -1.72
CA PHE A 5 -4.15 1.66 -0.81
C PHE A 5 -2.69 1.26 -0.90
N ASP A 6 -1.84 2.25 -1.06
CA ASP A 6 -0.40 2.08 -1.07
C ASP A 6 0.19 2.16 0.35
N THR A 7 1.41 1.67 0.50
CA THR A 7 2.15 1.64 1.76
C THR A 7 2.29 3.01 2.41
N SER A 8 2.57 4.06 1.63
CA SER A 8 2.73 5.42 2.15
C SER A 8 1.48 5.92 2.87
N LEU A 9 0.30 5.61 2.33
CA LEU A 9 -0.98 5.95 2.96
C LEU A 9 -1.21 5.13 4.23
N LEU A 10 -0.96 3.81 4.19
CA LEU A 10 -1.18 2.95 5.37
C LEU A 10 -0.23 3.30 6.53
N VAL A 11 1.03 3.59 6.25
CA VAL A 11 1.98 4.05 7.29
C VAL A 11 1.48 5.35 7.91
N GLY A 12 1.02 6.30 7.10
CA GLY A 12 0.44 7.54 7.59
C GLY A 12 -0.78 7.33 8.49
N LEU A 13 -1.65 6.40 8.13
CA LEU A 13 -2.84 6.08 8.94
C LEU A 13 -2.49 5.41 10.27
N LEU A 14 -1.52 4.51 10.27
CA LEU A 14 -1.19 3.67 11.43
C LEU A 14 -0.29 4.36 12.46
N ASP A 15 0.56 5.30 12.06
CA ASP A 15 1.44 6.04 12.96
C ASP A 15 0.95 7.48 13.14
N PRO A 16 0.35 7.81 14.31
CA PRO A 16 -0.13 9.17 14.60
C PRO A 16 0.96 10.25 14.56
N GLN A 17 2.23 9.86 14.64
CA GLN A 17 3.37 10.77 14.59
C GLN A 17 4.01 10.83 13.19
N ASP A 18 3.45 10.13 12.22
CA ASP A 18 3.92 10.24 10.83
C ASP A 18 3.64 11.64 10.27
N LEU A 19 4.56 12.13 9.45
CA LEU A 19 4.44 13.47 8.81
C LEU A 19 3.13 13.63 8.03
N TRP A 20 2.63 12.54 7.44
CA TRP A 20 1.44 12.52 6.59
C TRP A 20 0.17 12.06 7.31
N HIS A 21 0.22 11.88 8.65
CA HIS A 21 -0.91 11.30 9.37
C HIS A 21 -2.23 12.05 9.16
N ASP A 22 -2.23 13.36 9.33
CA ASP A 22 -3.46 14.17 9.20
C ASP A 22 -4.02 14.13 7.78
N GLN A 23 -3.14 14.20 6.78
CA GLN A 23 -3.53 14.08 5.37
C GLN A 23 -4.03 12.67 5.03
N ALA A 24 -3.44 11.64 5.62
CA ALA A 24 -3.88 10.25 5.43
C ALA A 24 -5.30 10.03 5.98
N VAL A 25 -5.57 10.51 7.18
CA VAL A 25 -6.91 10.44 7.80
C VAL A 25 -7.94 11.22 6.99
N ALA A 26 -7.57 12.42 6.54
CA ALA A 26 -8.46 13.24 5.71
C ALA A 26 -8.76 12.57 4.36
N LEU A 27 -7.76 11.98 3.72
CA LEU A 27 -7.92 11.27 2.45
C LEU A 27 -8.80 10.04 2.60
N GLU A 28 -8.54 9.21 3.60
CA GLU A 28 -9.36 8.02 3.87
C GLU A 28 -10.82 8.40 4.09
N THR A 29 -11.08 9.42 4.92
CA THR A 29 -12.43 9.91 5.19
C THR A 29 -13.11 10.41 3.91
N ALA A 30 -12.40 11.14 3.08
CA ALA A 30 -12.93 11.65 1.81
C ALA A 30 -13.27 10.51 0.84
N LEU A 31 -12.41 9.50 0.73
CA LEU A 31 -12.62 8.34 -0.12
C LEU A 31 -13.86 7.54 0.33
N GLN A 32 -13.99 7.28 1.63
CA GLN A 32 -15.15 6.60 2.20
C GLN A 32 -16.44 7.38 1.94
N SER A 33 -16.40 8.70 2.12
CA SER A 33 -17.55 9.58 1.88
C SER A 33 -17.95 9.62 0.39
N ALA A 34 -16.98 9.45 -0.51
CA ALA A 34 -17.21 9.37 -1.95
C ALA A 34 -17.65 7.97 -2.43
N GLY A 35 -17.78 6.99 -1.51
CA GLY A 35 -18.25 5.64 -1.81
C GLY A 35 -17.17 4.70 -2.36
N PHE A 36 -15.89 5.05 -2.21
CA PHE A 36 -14.80 4.13 -2.53
C PHE A 36 -14.67 3.03 -1.49
N GLN A 37 -14.29 1.84 -1.97
CA GLN A 37 -13.96 0.70 -1.13
C GLN A 37 -12.46 0.45 -1.20
N ALA A 38 -11.81 0.47 -0.05
CA ALA A 38 -10.37 0.26 0.04
C ALA A 38 -10.02 -1.20 -0.23
N VAL A 39 -9.01 -1.41 -1.07
CA VAL A 39 -8.41 -2.71 -1.36
C VAL A 39 -7.00 -2.74 -0.79
N TYR A 40 -6.72 -3.76 0.03
CA TYR A 40 -5.42 -3.93 0.70
C TYR A 40 -4.73 -5.18 0.15
N PHE A 41 -3.67 -5.00 -0.62
CA PHE A 41 -2.87 -6.12 -1.12
C PHE A 41 -1.91 -6.63 -0.03
N ASP A 42 -1.66 -7.93 -0.01
CA ASP A 42 -0.75 -8.59 0.93
C ASP A 42 0.67 -8.00 0.89
N CYS A 43 1.19 -7.69 -0.29
CA CYS A 43 2.51 -7.05 -0.44
C CYS A 43 2.55 -5.66 0.20
N VAL A 44 1.46 -4.90 0.16
CA VAL A 44 1.35 -3.59 0.81
C VAL A 44 1.32 -3.73 2.33
N ILE A 45 0.56 -4.69 2.86
CA ILE A 45 0.55 -4.97 4.30
C ILE A 45 1.93 -5.39 4.78
N ALA A 46 2.60 -6.30 4.07
CA ALA A 46 3.96 -6.74 4.43
C ALA A 46 4.96 -5.58 4.45
N GLU A 47 4.95 -4.72 3.44
CA GLU A 47 5.81 -3.55 3.37
C GLU A 47 5.49 -2.53 4.47
N THR A 48 4.21 -2.32 4.76
CA THR A 48 3.76 -1.42 5.84
C THR A 48 4.30 -1.88 7.19
N VAL A 49 4.20 -3.17 7.52
CA VAL A 49 4.79 -3.74 8.73
C VAL A 49 6.29 -3.45 8.79
N SER A 50 7.00 -3.74 7.70
CA SER A 50 8.46 -3.60 7.64
C SER A 50 8.92 -2.14 7.80
N ILE A 51 8.28 -1.20 7.10
CA ILE A 51 8.64 0.22 7.15
C ILE A 51 8.27 0.82 8.51
N ALA A 52 7.06 0.59 8.98
CA ALA A 52 6.58 1.21 10.22
C ALA A 52 7.37 0.72 11.44
N THR A 53 7.63 -0.58 11.54
CA THR A 53 8.43 -1.14 12.64
C THR A 53 9.88 -0.67 12.59
N ARG A 54 10.48 -0.58 11.39
CA ARG A 54 11.83 -0.05 11.23
C ARG A 54 11.92 1.41 11.70
N ARG A 55 10.97 2.26 11.32
CA ARG A 55 10.94 3.67 11.73
C ARG A 55 10.81 3.82 13.23
N LEU A 56 9.95 3.03 13.88
CA LEU A 56 9.81 3.03 15.33
C LEU A 56 11.11 2.59 16.02
N ARG A 57 11.77 1.57 15.50
CA ARG A 57 13.06 1.09 16.00
C ARG A 57 14.15 2.15 15.87
N GLU A 58 14.26 2.81 14.72
CA GLU A 58 15.25 3.87 14.48
C GLU A 58 15.06 5.06 15.43
N LYS A 59 13.81 5.38 15.74
CA LYS A 59 13.45 6.43 16.71
C LYS A 59 13.49 5.96 18.17
N LYS A 60 13.90 4.72 18.44
CA LYS A 60 13.91 4.09 19.76
C LYS A 60 12.54 4.07 20.46
N ARG A 61 11.47 4.05 19.70
CA ARG A 61 10.08 3.96 20.16
C ARG A 61 9.63 2.50 20.26
N PHE A 62 10.40 1.66 20.95
CA PHE A 62 10.23 0.21 20.98
C PHE A 62 8.89 -0.24 21.56
N ALA A 63 8.41 0.47 22.60
CA ALA A 63 7.13 0.14 23.23
C ALA A 63 5.93 0.31 22.29
N GLU A 64 6.05 1.12 21.24
CA GLU A 64 4.99 1.37 20.28
C GLU A 64 4.91 0.31 19.18
N ILE A 65 5.93 -0.53 19.03
CA ILE A 65 5.95 -1.61 18.03
C ILE A 65 4.81 -2.60 18.30
N GLY A 66 4.65 -3.05 19.54
CA GLY A 66 3.56 -3.95 19.92
C GLY A 66 2.18 -3.33 19.66
N VAL A 67 2.01 -2.06 20.00
CA VAL A 67 0.76 -1.31 19.75
C VAL A 67 0.45 -1.23 18.25
N LEU A 68 1.46 -0.94 17.43
CA LEU A 68 1.31 -0.91 15.97
C LEU A 68 0.87 -2.27 15.42
N LEU A 69 1.53 -3.35 15.84
CA LEU A 69 1.20 -4.70 15.38
C LEU A 69 -0.22 -5.11 15.80
N ASP A 70 -0.63 -4.75 17.01
CA ASP A 70 -2.01 -5.01 17.47
C ASP A 70 -3.05 -4.25 16.62
N ARG A 71 -2.74 -3.02 16.22
CA ARG A 71 -3.59 -2.27 15.28
C ARG A 71 -3.66 -2.93 13.91
N ILE A 72 -2.56 -3.43 13.40
CA ILE A 72 -2.53 -4.13 12.11
C ILE A 72 -3.38 -5.40 12.18
N ILE A 73 -3.24 -6.20 13.24
CA ILE A 73 -4.04 -7.41 13.46
C ILE A 73 -5.54 -7.08 13.51
N ALA A 74 -5.89 -6.01 14.20
CA ALA A 74 -7.29 -5.62 14.38
C ALA A 74 -7.92 -5.04 13.11
N ASN A 75 -7.18 -4.24 12.34
CA ASN A 75 -7.72 -3.54 11.17
C ASN A 75 -7.57 -4.31 9.86
N PHE A 76 -6.61 -5.22 9.77
CA PHE A 76 -6.32 -6.00 8.56
C PHE A 76 -6.29 -7.51 8.86
N PRO A 77 -7.40 -8.09 9.34
CA PRO A 77 -7.48 -9.54 9.48
C PRO A 77 -7.36 -10.20 8.08
N PRO A 78 -6.89 -11.45 7.99
CA PRO A 78 -6.58 -12.11 6.72
C PRO A 78 -7.72 -12.07 5.69
N GLU A 79 -8.96 -12.10 6.14
CA GLU A 79 -10.15 -12.05 5.27
C GLU A 79 -10.39 -10.70 4.60
N THR A 80 -9.78 -9.62 5.08
CA THR A 80 -9.87 -8.28 4.48
C THR A 80 -8.73 -7.99 3.51
N ILE A 81 -7.73 -8.85 3.46
CA ILE A 81 -6.55 -8.70 2.60
C ILE A 81 -6.83 -9.37 1.26
N THR A 82 -6.51 -8.68 0.17
CA THR A 82 -6.50 -9.26 -1.18
C THR A 82 -5.13 -9.88 -1.42
N TRP A 83 -5.08 -11.21 -1.40
CA TRP A 83 -3.84 -11.97 -1.53
C TRP A 83 -3.44 -12.12 -2.99
N ILE A 84 -2.35 -11.48 -3.38
CA ILE A 84 -1.80 -11.51 -4.73
C ILE A 84 -0.44 -12.22 -4.83
N GLY A 85 0.10 -12.65 -3.71
CA GLY A 85 1.39 -13.38 -3.71
C GLY A 85 1.40 -14.62 -4.60
N ALA A 86 0.29 -15.32 -4.70
CA ALA A 86 0.14 -16.48 -5.59
C ALA A 86 0.17 -16.12 -7.08
N ASP A 87 -0.12 -14.87 -7.44
CA ASP A 87 -0.13 -14.39 -8.83
C ASP A 87 1.28 -13.99 -9.32
N VAL A 88 2.22 -13.80 -8.41
CA VAL A 88 3.58 -13.33 -8.72
C VAL A 88 4.29 -14.19 -9.78
N PRO A 89 4.27 -15.54 -9.71
CA PRO A 89 4.92 -16.33 -10.76
C PRO A 89 4.41 -16.06 -12.18
N ALA A 90 3.12 -15.85 -12.32
CA ALA A 90 2.51 -15.54 -13.62
C ALA A 90 2.79 -14.09 -14.08
N LEU A 91 2.93 -13.17 -13.14
CA LEU A 91 3.12 -11.74 -13.42
C LEU A 91 4.59 -11.32 -13.48
N GLN A 92 5.54 -12.17 -13.04
CA GLN A 92 6.93 -11.77 -12.87
C GLN A 92 7.55 -11.14 -14.12
N SER A 93 7.31 -11.71 -15.29
CA SER A 93 7.84 -11.18 -16.56
C SER A 93 7.33 -9.76 -16.84
N ASP A 94 6.05 -9.53 -16.62
CA ASP A 94 5.43 -8.22 -16.83
C ASP A 94 5.86 -7.20 -15.76
N VAL A 95 6.03 -7.64 -14.51
CA VAL A 95 6.59 -6.81 -13.43
C VAL A 95 7.98 -6.33 -13.82
N LEU A 96 8.87 -7.24 -14.24
CA LEU A 96 10.23 -6.88 -14.64
C LEU A 96 10.26 -5.96 -15.87
N SER A 97 9.36 -6.17 -16.83
CA SER A 97 9.20 -5.28 -17.98
C SER A 97 8.78 -3.88 -17.56
N LEU A 98 7.85 -3.76 -16.63
CA LEU A 98 7.37 -2.47 -16.14
C LEU A 98 8.46 -1.72 -15.35
N VAL A 99 9.22 -2.43 -14.51
CA VAL A 99 10.39 -1.86 -13.82
C VAL A 99 11.42 -1.36 -14.83
N ARG A 100 11.68 -2.11 -15.90
CA ARG A 100 12.62 -1.73 -16.95
C ARG A 100 12.17 -0.49 -17.71
N THR A 101 10.92 -0.46 -18.16
CA THR A 101 10.37 0.67 -18.93
C THR A 101 10.29 1.95 -18.11
N SER A 102 10.03 1.84 -16.82
CA SER A 102 10.06 2.97 -15.89
C SER A 102 11.47 3.38 -15.45
N GLN A 103 12.51 2.67 -15.92
CA GLN A 103 13.91 2.87 -15.51
C GLN A 103 14.11 2.77 -13.98
N GLY A 104 13.35 1.89 -13.33
CA GLY A 104 13.42 1.64 -11.90
C GLY A 104 12.67 2.68 -11.04
N GLU A 105 11.98 3.62 -11.63
CA GLU A 105 11.11 4.56 -10.90
C GLU A 105 9.98 3.82 -10.18
N LEU A 106 9.35 2.86 -10.86
CA LEU A 106 8.55 1.82 -10.22
C LEU A 106 9.48 0.71 -9.71
N ASN A 107 9.43 0.43 -8.43
CA ASN A 107 10.11 -0.76 -7.88
C ASN A 107 9.28 -2.03 -8.16
N PHE A 108 9.76 -3.19 -7.71
CA PHE A 108 9.07 -4.46 -7.93
C PHE A 108 7.65 -4.45 -7.35
N ASN A 109 7.48 -3.97 -6.12
CA ASN A 109 6.18 -3.93 -5.47
C ASN A 109 5.22 -2.95 -6.15
N ASP A 110 5.68 -1.77 -6.54
CA ASP A 110 4.86 -0.79 -7.26
C ASP A 110 4.36 -1.37 -8.59
N ALA A 111 5.24 -2.01 -9.34
CA ALA A 111 4.89 -2.66 -10.60
C ALA A 111 3.89 -3.81 -10.38
N LEU A 112 4.08 -4.61 -9.34
CA LEU A 112 3.16 -5.68 -8.97
C LEU A 112 1.77 -5.13 -8.59
N ILE A 113 1.71 -4.08 -7.79
CA ILE A 113 0.47 -3.39 -7.43
C ILE A 113 -0.24 -2.89 -8.69
N ALA A 114 0.47 -2.21 -9.58
CA ALA A 114 -0.09 -1.68 -10.82
C ALA A 114 -0.71 -2.77 -11.70
N LEU A 115 -0.01 -3.89 -11.88
CA LEU A 115 -0.50 -5.03 -12.66
C LEU A 115 -1.67 -5.75 -11.97
N ALA A 116 -1.61 -5.91 -10.65
CA ALA A 116 -2.72 -6.49 -9.89
C ALA A 116 -3.98 -5.64 -9.96
N CYS A 117 -3.84 -4.31 -9.99
CA CYS A 117 -4.93 -3.38 -10.24
C CYS A 117 -5.52 -3.57 -11.65
N GLN A 118 -4.66 -3.66 -12.67
CA GLN A 118 -5.09 -3.86 -14.04
C GLN A 118 -5.91 -5.14 -14.21
N GLU A 119 -5.44 -6.26 -13.65
CA GLU A 119 -6.15 -7.54 -13.70
C GLU A 119 -7.51 -7.53 -13.01
N ARG A 120 -7.67 -6.67 -11.99
CA ARG A 120 -8.88 -6.56 -11.19
C ARG A 120 -9.76 -5.37 -11.57
N GLU A 121 -9.42 -4.68 -12.66
CA GLU A 121 -10.14 -3.49 -13.13
C GLU A 121 -10.25 -2.39 -12.06
N ILE A 122 -9.22 -2.30 -11.18
CA ILE A 122 -9.07 -1.23 -10.21
C ILE A 122 -8.34 -0.08 -10.89
N GLY A 123 -9.03 1.04 -11.10
CA GLY A 123 -8.50 2.19 -11.83
C GLY A 123 -7.86 3.26 -10.94
N PHE A 124 -7.70 3.01 -9.64
CA PHE A 124 -7.21 4.01 -8.70
C PHE A 124 -6.27 3.41 -7.66
N VAL A 125 -5.19 4.13 -7.36
CA VAL A 125 -4.30 3.87 -6.22
C VAL A 125 -4.24 5.13 -5.37
N ALA A 126 -4.51 4.99 -4.07
CA ALA A 126 -4.34 6.07 -3.10
C ALA A 126 -2.92 5.99 -2.51
N SER A 127 -2.11 6.99 -2.83
CA SER A 127 -0.70 7.06 -2.44
C SER A 127 -0.27 8.51 -2.25
N PHE A 128 0.71 8.74 -1.39
CA PHE A 128 1.44 10.01 -1.31
C PHE A 128 2.67 10.03 -2.24
N ASP A 129 2.95 8.90 -2.88
CA ASP A 129 4.01 8.75 -3.86
C ASP A 129 3.48 9.03 -5.27
N ARG A 130 4.28 9.70 -6.11
CA ARG A 130 3.92 10.01 -7.50
C ARG A 130 4.34 8.95 -8.49
N ASP A 131 4.96 7.87 -8.04
CA ASP A 131 5.49 6.84 -8.92
C ASP A 131 4.41 6.20 -9.80
N PHE A 132 3.17 6.11 -9.28
CA PHE A 132 2.03 5.59 -10.02
C PHE A 132 1.47 6.53 -11.10
N ASP A 133 1.82 7.81 -11.08
CA ASP A 133 1.31 8.79 -12.08
C ASP A 133 1.70 8.44 -13.51
N GLN A 134 2.77 7.65 -13.69
CA GLN A 134 3.22 7.20 -15.01
C GLN A 134 2.49 5.97 -15.53
N VAL A 135 1.64 5.34 -14.73
CA VAL A 135 0.90 4.13 -15.09
C VAL A 135 -0.40 4.51 -15.78
N SER A 136 -0.52 4.18 -17.06
CA SER A 136 -1.60 4.69 -17.92
C SER A 136 -3.01 4.17 -17.61
N TRP A 137 -3.12 3.07 -16.84
CA TRP A 137 -4.41 2.47 -16.47
C TRP A 137 -4.87 2.80 -15.03
N LEU A 138 -4.09 3.61 -14.30
CA LEU A 138 -4.40 4.06 -12.95
C LEU A 138 -4.80 5.53 -12.91
#